data_7a99418e688ce730ffda96b94b6f9a02
#
_entry.id   7a99418e688ce730ffda96b94b6f9a02
#
_cell.length_a   1.000
_cell.length_b   1.000
_cell.length_c   1.000
_cell.angle_alpha   90.00
_cell.angle_beta   90.00
_cell.angle_gamma   90.00
#
_symmetry.space_group_name_H-M   'P 1'
#
loop_
_entity.id
_entity.type
_entity.pdbx_description
1 polymer ?
#
loop_
_entity_poly.entity_id
_entity_poly.type
_entity_poly.pdbx_seq_one_letter_code
_entity_poly.pdbx_strand_id
1 'polypeptide(L)'
;YEKDYLSEFEEKGGALEALQSGPDKAIQKLEDSSVSRYDQYKTGSYVNTAMYMGTNSTSYYFSVANGNISRFFDEMYLNTPWDYHYNNLDGRTILDRLAAVKYFAIKKNGYGYVPYGYDQEAVTTKKYRIYEDEDALPLGYTYDTWIPREKYEKLSVTEKQQALLQGAVIESSSLPETDLTFDDKKADFTLEAGKGCKIKDGKIIVTKKNAKVSIGYQGEPNAEVYLVAKNLDFNAYSPRARISDRKWDSLTEYEKNTVLHEDDNWRYWKESKESAVEVSLGAVDKTIRIFTDKYNGYSGRHNFLLNMGYKNYSAGTITLTFSTPGEYTFDDLYLVCQPMDSVDKQT
;
A
#
# COMPACT_ATOMS: atom_id res chain seq x y z
N TYR A 1 -20.52 -30.84 7.07
CA TYR A 1 -21.19 -29.86 7.96
C TYR A 1 -20.41 -29.65 9.26
N GLU A 2 -20.09 -30.74 9.99
CA GLU A 2 -19.33 -30.63 11.26
C GLU A 2 -17.87 -30.16 11.07
N LYS A 3 -17.21 -30.56 10.00
CA LYS A 3 -15.81 -30.22 9.76
C LYS A 3 -15.61 -28.73 9.45
N ASP A 4 -16.52 -28.12 8.72
CA ASP A 4 -16.42 -26.69 8.35
C ASP A 4 -16.82 -25.81 9.54
N TYR A 5 -17.76 -26.24 10.35
CA TYR A 5 -18.21 -25.52 11.53
C TYR A 5 -17.15 -25.52 12.65
N LEU A 6 -16.43 -26.62 12.85
CA LEU A 6 -15.37 -26.73 13.86
C LEU A 6 -14.09 -25.96 13.49
N SER A 7 -13.86 -25.69 12.20
CA SER A 7 -12.70 -24.90 11.76
C SER A 7 -12.80 -23.41 12.11
N GLU A 8 -13.99 -22.92 12.47
CA GLU A 8 -14.23 -21.53 12.89
C GLU A 8 -13.99 -21.30 14.39
N PHE A 9 -13.77 -22.36 15.17
CA PHE A 9 -13.50 -22.27 16.61
C PHE A 9 -12.01 -22.39 16.89
N GLU A 10 -11.52 -21.43 17.67
CA GLU A 10 -10.17 -21.48 18.22
C GLU A 10 -10.12 -22.34 19.48
N GLU A 11 -8.99 -23.02 19.71
CA GLU A 11 -8.74 -23.70 20.98
C GLU A 11 -8.74 -22.69 22.14
N LYS A 12 -9.05 -23.17 23.35
CA LYS A 12 -9.06 -22.32 24.55
C LYS A 12 -7.72 -21.60 24.73
N GLY A 13 -7.76 -20.27 24.66
CA GLY A 13 -6.59 -19.40 24.74
C GLY A 13 -5.93 -19.07 23.40
N GLY A 14 -6.29 -19.72 22.28
CA GLY A 14 -5.71 -19.51 20.98
C GLY A 14 -5.88 -18.06 20.46
N ALA A 15 -7.07 -17.49 20.63
CA ALA A 15 -7.32 -16.10 20.29
C ALA A 15 -6.43 -15.12 21.09
N LEU A 16 -6.22 -15.38 22.38
CA LEU A 16 -5.32 -14.58 23.23
C LEU A 16 -3.87 -14.72 22.80
N GLU A 17 -3.43 -15.94 22.50
CA GLU A 17 -2.07 -16.19 21.99
C GLU A 17 -1.85 -15.49 20.65
N ALA A 18 -2.82 -15.54 19.76
CA ALA A 18 -2.77 -14.85 18.47
C ALA A 18 -2.65 -13.33 18.62
N LEU A 19 -3.46 -12.72 19.48
CA LEU A 19 -3.37 -11.29 19.81
C LEU A 19 -2.03 -10.89 20.44
N GLN A 20 -1.40 -11.77 21.20
CA GLN A 20 -0.09 -11.53 21.83
C GLN A 20 1.10 -11.98 20.97
N SER A 21 0.85 -12.49 19.76
CA SER A 21 1.91 -13.03 18.90
C SER A 21 2.72 -11.96 18.15
N GLY A 22 2.26 -10.70 18.14
CA GLY A 22 2.89 -9.55 17.47
C GLY A 22 4.18 -9.05 18.13
N PRO A 23 4.77 -7.99 17.59
CA PRO A 23 5.98 -7.37 18.12
C PRO A 23 5.74 -6.57 19.41
N ASP A 24 4.49 -6.33 19.78
CA ASP A 24 4.05 -5.41 20.84
C ASP A 24 4.76 -5.61 22.19
N LYS A 25 4.95 -6.86 22.62
CA LYS A 25 5.67 -7.17 23.88
C LYS A 25 7.13 -6.71 23.88
N ALA A 26 7.73 -6.63 22.70
CA ALA A 26 9.09 -6.12 22.57
C ALA A 26 9.08 -4.59 22.49
N ILE A 27 8.13 -4.01 21.75
CA ILE A 27 7.91 -2.56 21.64
C ILE A 27 7.68 -1.94 23.03
N GLN A 28 6.83 -2.53 23.87
CA GLN A 28 6.54 -2.04 25.23
C GLN A 28 7.78 -1.86 26.13
N LYS A 29 8.89 -2.52 25.81
CA LYS A 29 10.13 -2.45 26.59
C LYS A 29 11.09 -1.39 26.10
N LEU A 30 10.79 -0.76 24.98
CA LEU A 30 11.60 0.33 24.42
C LEU A 30 11.28 1.62 25.15
N GLU A 31 12.30 2.45 25.31
CA GLU A 31 12.17 3.81 25.77
C GLU A 31 11.13 4.54 24.94
N ASP A 32 10.49 5.52 25.25
CA ASP A 32 9.50 6.28 24.45
C ASP A 32 8.34 5.50 23.82
N SER A 33 8.20 4.19 24.07
CA SER A 33 7.14 3.37 23.44
C SER A 33 5.72 3.85 23.78
N SER A 34 5.54 4.62 24.84
CA SER A 34 4.26 5.23 25.25
C SER A 34 3.91 6.50 24.48
N VAL A 35 4.91 7.18 23.90
CA VAL A 35 4.77 8.48 23.21
C VAL A 35 5.20 8.42 21.74
N SER A 36 5.54 7.25 21.24
CA SER A 36 5.86 6.98 19.84
C SER A 36 4.93 5.90 19.26
N ARG A 37 4.97 5.75 17.94
CA ARG A 37 4.27 4.67 17.25
C ARG A 37 5.26 3.67 16.66
N TYR A 38 4.76 2.50 16.34
CA TYR A 38 5.47 1.53 15.52
C TYR A 38 4.67 1.15 14.28
N ASP A 39 5.38 0.71 13.26
CA ASP A 39 4.83 0.12 12.08
C ASP A 39 5.47 -1.22 11.77
N GLN A 40 4.98 -1.95 10.77
CA GLN A 40 5.44 -3.30 10.53
C GLN A 40 5.26 -3.74 9.07
N TYR A 41 6.13 -4.64 8.63
CA TYR A 41 6.03 -5.22 7.30
C TYR A 41 5.97 -6.75 7.38
N LYS A 42 4.89 -7.33 6.82
CA LYS A 42 4.67 -8.79 6.69
C LYS A 42 4.91 -9.59 7.99
N THR A 43 4.64 -9.03 9.14
CA THR A 43 4.79 -9.73 10.42
C THR A 43 3.74 -10.82 10.64
N GLY A 44 2.58 -10.69 9.99
CA GLY A 44 1.43 -11.56 10.18
C GLY A 44 0.67 -11.30 11.49
N SER A 45 0.92 -10.15 12.14
CA SER A 45 0.16 -9.72 13.31
C SER A 45 -1.23 -9.24 12.91
N TYR A 46 -2.20 -9.36 13.82
CA TYR A 46 -3.52 -8.76 13.63
C TYR A 46 -3.45 -7.24 13.73
N VAL A 47 -4.29 -6.54 12.98
CA VAL A 47 -4.26 -5.08 12.88
C VAL A 47 -4.53 -4.36 14.22
N ASN A 48 -5.31 -4.95 15.12
CA ASN A 48 -5.67 -4.32 16.41
C ASN A 48 -4.82 -4.81 17.60
N THR A 49 -3.69 -5.49 17.37
CA THR A 49 -2.82 -5.98 18.46
C THR A 49 -2.31 -4.83 19.30
N ALA A 50 -1.91 -3.72 18.71
CA ALA A 50 -1.42 -2.54 19.42
C ALA A 50 -2.45 -2.01 20.44
N MET A 51 -3.71 -1.85 20.03
CA MET A 51 -4.78 -1.39 20.92
C MET A 51 -5.02 -2.36 22.09
N TYR A 52 -5.01 -3.68 21.83
CA TYR A 52 -5.16 -4.69 22.87
C TYR A 52 -3.95 -4.74 23.80
N MET A 53 -2.75 -4.57 23.27
CA MET A 53 -1.50 -4.64 24.02
C MET A 53 -1.12 -3.33 24.71
N GLY A 54 -1.81 -2.21 24.42
CA GLY A 54 -1.49 -0.90 24.99
C GLY A 54 -0.21 -0.28 24.39
N THR A 55 0.08 -0.59 23.13
CA THR A 55 1.11 0.06 22.31
C THR A 55 0.44 0.99 21.30
N ASN A 56 1.21 1.76 20.54
CA ASN A 56 0.69 2.66 19.51
C ASN A 56 1.15 2.20 18.11
N SER A 57 0.23 2.10 17.18
CA SER A 57 0.50 1.72 15.78
C SER A 57 -0.34 2.54 14.82
N THR A 58 0.09 2.61 13.56
CA THR A 58 -0.69 3.19 12.47
C THR A 58 -1.63 2.17 11.82
N SER A 59 -1.55 0.91 12.22
CA SER A 59 -2.40 -0.19 11.71
C SER A 59 -3.58 -0.45 12.63
N TYR A 60 -4.80 -0.31 12.12
CA TYR A 60 -6.00 -0.63 12.89
C TYR A 60 -7.23 -0.93 12.01
N TYR A 61 -8.18 -1.64 12.60
CA TYR A 61 -9.52 -1.86 12.07
C TYR A 61 -10.55 -1.30 13.06
N PHE A 62 -11.38 -0.39 12.60
CA PHE A 62 -12.46 0.18 13.40
C PHE A 62 -13.63 0.59 12.51
N SER A 63 -14.78 -0.06 12.65
CA SER A 63 -15.95 0.13 11.79
C SER A 63 -16.57 1.55 11.87
N VAL A 64 -16.25 2.32 12.91
CA VAL A 64 -16.61 3.73 13.05
C VAL A 64 -15.33 4.56 12.98
N ALA A 65 -14.72 4.58 11.80
CA ALA A 65 -13.47 5.30 11.57
C ALA A 65 -13.67 6.83 11.59
N ASN A 66 -12.63 7.55 11.99
CA ASN A 66 -12.61 9.00 11.90
C ASN A 66 -12.50 9.45 10.43
N GLY A 67 -13.48 10.21 9.94
CA GLY A 67 -13.51 10.66 8.54
C GLY A 67 -12.32 11.55 8.14
N ASN A 68 -11.64 12.23 9.07
CA ASN A 68 -10.42 12.97 8.76
C ASN A 68 -9.25 12.05 8.45
N ILE A 69 -9.15 10.92 9.15
CA ILE A 69 -8.12 9.91 8.85
C ILE A 69 -8.39 9.27 7.49
N SER A 70 -9.65 8.91 7.21
CA SER A 70 -10.04 8.38 5.90
C SER A 70 -9.69 9.35 4.76
N ARG A 71 -9.99 10.64 4.92
CA ARG A 71 -9.63 11.68 3.94
C ARG A 71 -8.11 11.82 3.77
N PHE A 72 -7.35 11.79 4.87
CA PHE A 72 -5.89 11.84 4.79
C PHE A 72 -5.31 10.65 4.02
N PHE A 73 -5.81 9.44 4.27
CA PHE A 73 -5.38 8.24 3.55
C PHE A 73 -5.71 8.32 2.06
N ASP A 74 -6.87 8.85 1.70
CA ASP A 74 -7.28 9.08 0.31
C ASP A 74 -6.42 10.18 -0.35
N GLU A 75 -6.23 11.29 0.32
CA GLU A 75 -5.40 12.42 -0.17
C GLU A 75 -3.93 12.04 -0.38
N MET A 76 -3.39 11.13 0.43
CA MET A 76 -2.04 10.59 0.32
C MET A 76 -1.94 9.36 -0.60
N TYR A 77 -3.02 8.92 -1.22
CA TYR A 77 -3.08 7.71 -2.05
C TYR A 77 -2.52 6.48 -1.34
N LEU A 78 -2.76 6.36 -0.02
CA LEU A 78 -2.30 5.24 0.77
C LEU A 78 -2.96 3.94 0.31
N ASN A 79 -2.17 2.90 0.23
CA ASN A 79 -2.56 1.59 -0.30
C ASN A 79 -3.54 0.86 0.63
N THR A 80 -4.74 1.40 0.76
CA THR A 80 -5.86 0.76 1.44
C THR A 80 -7.15 0.93 0.64
N PRO A 81 -7.87 -0.15 0.34
CA PRO A 81 -9.15 -0.07 -0.38
C PRO A 81 -10.34 0.20 0.53
N TRP A 82 -10.15 0.31 1.86
CA TRP A 82 -11.23 0.51 2.84
C TRP A 82 -11.11 1.83 3.60
N ASP A 83 -12.23 2.35 4.07
CA ASP A 83 -12.29 3.55 4.89
C ASP A 83 -12.18 3.29 6.40
N TYR A 84 -12.11 2.04 6.80
CA TYR A 84 -12.17 1.60 8.18
C TYR A 84 -11.10 0.57 8.57
N HIS A 85 -10.21 0.23 7.64
CA HIS A 85 -9.15 -0.74 7.83
C HIS A 85 -7.83 -0.22 7.24
N TYR A 86 -6.89 0.08 8.09
CA TYR A 86 -5.62 0.71 7.75
C TYR A 86 -4.47 -0.21 8.14
N ASN A 87 -3.49 -0.33 7.25
CA ASN A 87 -2.37 -1.24 7.41
C ASN A 87 -1.04 -0.50 7.37
N ASN A 88 -0.91 0.61 8.05
CA ASN A 88 0.30 1.43 8.04
C ASN A 88 0.33 2.59 7.02
N LEU A 89 1.41 3.36 7.03
CA LEU A 89 1.65 4.50 6.14
C LEU A 89 2.49 4.13 4.92
N ASP A 90 2.47 2.84 4.55
CA ASP A 90 3.18 2.28 3.39
C ASP A 90 4.71 2.35 3.52
N GLY A 91 5.24 2.54 4.74
CA GLY A 91 6.67 2.70 5.00
C GLY A 91 7.26 3.90 4.24
N ARG A 92 6.50 4.97 4.07
CA ARG A 92 6.97 6.24 3.52
C ARG A 92 7.65 7.02 4.64
N THR A 93 8.95 7.18 4.56
CA THR A 93 9.75 7.82 5.62
C THR A 93 9.19 9.17 6.05
N ILE A 94 8.78 10.02 5.11
CA ILE A 94 8.17 11.32 5.43
C ILE A 94 6.91 11.17 6.29
N LEU A 95 6.00 10.29 5.91
CA LEU A 95 4.75 10.09 6.65
C LEU A 95 4.98 9.38 7.99
N ASP A 96 5.91 8.44 8.03
CA ASP A 96 6.27 7.72 9.25
C ASP A 96 6.86 8.70 10.28
N ARG A 97 7.81 9.56 9.88
CA ARG A 97 8.40 10.59 10.74
C ARG A 97 7.36 11.56 11.26
N LEU A 98 6.51 12.14 10.37
CA LEU A 98 5.41 13.05 10.74
C LEU A 98 4.40 12.42 11.69
N ALA A 99 4.19 11.10 11.60
CA ALA A 99 3.26 10.37 12.45
C ALA A 99 3.90 9.81 13.74
N ALA A 100 5.13 10.19 14.06
CA ALA A 100 5.88 9.67 15.20
C ALA A 100 6.06 8.14 15.16
N VAL A 101 6.22 7.54 13.97
CA VAL A 101 6.52 6.12 13.82
C VAL A 101 8.03 5.92 14.02
N LYS A 102 8.41 5.77 15.29
CA LYS A 102 9.81 5.65 15.68
C LYS A 102 10.37 4.24 15.48
N TYR A 103 9.51 3.22 15.54
CA TYR A 103 9.93 1.83 15.46
C TYR A 103 9.30 1.10 14.28
N PHE A 104 10.08 0.23 13.65
CA PHE A 104 9.63 -0.59 12.53
C PHE A 104 9.97 -2.07 12.75
N ALA A 105 8.95 -2.94 12.71
CA ALA A 105 9.08 -4.36 13.00
C ALA A 105 9.01 -5.22 11.73
N ILE A 106 9.95 -6.17 11.60
CA ILE A 106 9.95 -7.22 10.58
C ILE A 106 10.11 -8.60 11.19
N LYS A 107 9.74 -9.67 10.46
CA LYS A 107 10.06 -11.04 10.91
C LYS A 107 11.56 -11.28 10.88
N LYS A 108 12.11 -11.91 11.94
CA LYS A 108 13.54 -12.20 12.06
C LYS A 108 14.09 -13.04 10.91
N ASN A 109 13.35 -14.04 10.45
CA ASN A 109 13.73 -14.96 9.39
C ASN A 109 13.00 -14.69 8.09
N GLY A 110 12.34 -13.52 7.96
CA GLY A 110 11.66 -13.10 6.74
C GLY A 110 12.57 -12.28 5.83
N TYR A 111 12.31 -12.31 4.55
CA TYR A 111 12.84 -11.32 3.61
C TYR A 111 12.10 -10.01 3.91
N GLY A 112 12.64 -9.24 4.88
CA GLY A 112 12.03 -8.00 5.34
C GLY A 112 12.59 -6.81 4.59
N TYR A 113 11.71 -5.95 4.12
CA TYR A 113 12.04 -4.60 3.74
C TYR A 113 11.92 -3.73 5.00
N VAL A 114 12.94 -2.92 5.24
CA VAL A 114 12.95 -1.87 6.26
C VAL A 114 12.98 -0.53 5.52
N PRO A 115 12.11 0.43 5.83
CA PRO A 115 12.14 1.75 5.21
C PRO A 115 13.44 2.51 5.47
N TYR A 116 13.67 3.57 4.73
CA TYR A 116 14.81 4.46 4.97
C TYR A 116 14.70 5.12 6.36
N GLY A 117 15.84 5.39 6.98
CA GLY A 117 15.91 6.01 8.31
C GLY A 117 15.92 5.01 9.48
N TYR A 118 15.35 3.82 9.31
CA TYR A 118 15.36 2.78 10.34
C TYR A 118 16.68 1.98 10.32
N ASP A 119 17.78 2.65 10.62
CA ASP A 119 19.13 2.08 10.47
C ASP A 119 19.62 1.36 11.74
N GLN A 120 19.05 1.65 12.89
CA GLN A 120 19.45 1.06 14.16
C GLN A 120 18.53 -0.10 14.56
N GLU A 121 19.11 -1.26 14.85
CA GLU A 121 18.35 -2.37 15.42
C GLU A 121 18.17 -2.12 16.93
N ALA A 122 16.97 -1.65 17.32
CA ALA A 122 16.61 -1.38 18.71
C ALA A 122 16.51 -2.68 19.54
N VAL A 123 15.88 -3.73 19.00
CA VAL A 123 15.77 -5.03 19.67
C VAL A 123 15.56 -6.18 18.70
N THR A 124 16.20 -7.31 18.97
CA THR A 124 15.90 -8.60 18.33
C THR A 124 15.27 -9.56 19.33
N THR A 125 14.18 -10.17 18.91
CA THR A 125 13.49 -11.26 19.63
C THR A 125 13.68 -12.61 18.92
N LYS A 126 13.03 -13.67 19.41
CA LYS A 126 13.00 -14.96 18.69
C LYS A 126 12.27 -14.86 17.33
N LYS A 127 11.25 -13.98 17.23
CA LYS A 127 10.35 -13.88 16.08
C LYS A 127 10.57 -12.61 15.24
N TYR A 128 11.01 -11.50 15.84
CA TYR A 128 11.05 -10.17 15.23
C TYR A 128 12.40 -9.50 15.40
N ARG A 129 12.73 -8.62 14.43
CA ARG A 129 13.71 -7.53 14.56
C ARG A 129 12.92 -6.23 14.56
N ILE A 130 13.30 -5.31 15.42
CA ILE A 130 12.69 -3.99 15.54
C ILE A 130 13.79 -2.98 15.35
N TYR A 131 13.58 -2.09 14.41
CA TYR A 131 14.49 -1.03 14.02
C TYR A 131 13.94 0.31 14.48
N GLU A 132 14.82 1.29 14.65
CA GLU A 132 14.52 2.64 15.12
C GLU A 132 14.95 3.67 14.09
N ASP A 133 14.10 4.68 13.84
CA ASP A 133 14.42 5.93 13.17
C ASP A 133 14.55 7.02 14.24
N GLU A 134 15.78 7.53 14.43
CA GLU A 134 16.06 8.60 15.41
C GLU A 134 15.49 9.96 14.99
N ASP A 135 15.22 10.16 13.69
CA ASP A 135 14.66 11.38 13.13
C ASP A 135 13.12 11.40 13.17
N ALA A 136 12.47 10.38 13.75
CA ALA A 136 11.02 10.38 13.93
C ALA A 136 10.59 11.58 14.79
N LEU A 137 9.67 12.40 14.29
CA LEU A 137 9.15 13.55 15.02
C LEU A 137 8.37 13.12 16.28
N PRO A 138 8.33 13.94 17.34
CA PRO A 138 7.50 13.64 18.49
C PRO A 138 5.99 13.70 18.13
N LEU A 139 5.11 13.15 18.98
CA LEU A 139 3.65 13.20 18.79
C LEU A 139 3.08 14.61 18.62
N GLY A 140 3.75 15.61 19.13
CA GLY A 140 3.38 17.02 19.02
C GLY A 140 4.59 17.87 18.63
N TYR A 141 4.44 18.62 17.55
CA TYR A 141 5.43 19.58 17.04
C TYR A 141 4.72 20.83 16.52
N THR A 142 5.45 21.90 16.30
CA THR A 142 4.92 23.19 15.85
C THR A 142 5.53 23.60 14.51
N TYR A 143 4.80 24.44 13.80
CA TYR A 143 5.30 25.07 12.58
C TYR A 143 5.36 26.59 12.77
N ASP A 144 6.38 27.21 12.23
CA ASP A 144 6.55 28.68 12.20
C ASP A 144 5.93 29.30 10.95
N THR A 145 5.52 28.47 9.99
CA THR A 145 4.91 28.87 8.74
C THR A 145 3.65 28.06 8.45
N TRP A 146 2.83 28.53 7.52
CA TRP A 146 1.62 27.84 7.13
C TRP A 146 1.46 27.75 5.61
N ILE A 147 0.68 26.78 5.16
CA ILE A 147 0.38 26.53 3.76
C ILE A 147 -1.13 26.69 3.57
N PRO A 148 -1.58 27.62 2.69
CA PRO A 148 -2.99 27.74 2.35
C PRO A 148 -3.55 26.43 1.81
N ARG A 149 -4.70 25.97 2.35
CA ARG A 149 -5.34 24.72 1.93
C ARG A 149 -5.55 24.66 0.41
N GLU A 150 -5.99 25.75 -0.19
CA GLU A 150 -6.19 25.87 -1.64
C GLU A 150 -4.89 25.67 -2.44
N LYS A 151 -3.74 26.13 -1.92
CA LYS A 151 -2.43 25.92 -2.55
C LYS A 151 -1.99 24.47 -2.44
N TYR A 152 -2.17 23.87 -1.25
CA TYR A 152 -1.83 22.48 -0.97
C TYR A 152 -2.64 21.49 -1.82
N GLU A 153 -3.94 21.72 -2.05
CA GLU A 153 -4.80 20.84 -2.85
C GLU A 153 -4.36 20.69 -4.30
N LYS A 154 -3.63 21.69 -4.85
CA LYS A 154 -3.12 21.68 -6.22
C LYS A 154 -1.82 20.87 -6.38
N LEU A 155 -1.17 20.49 -5.29
CA LEU A 155 0.07 19.73 -5.31
C LEU A 155 -0.15 18.27 -5.73
N SER A 156 0.87 17.68 -6.34
CA SER A 156 0.91 16.24 -6.55
C SER A 156 0.96 15.51 -5.20
N VAL A 157 0.67 14.22 -5.19
CA VAL A 157 0.68 13.43 -3.94
C VAL A 157 2.06 13.38 -3.28
N THR A 158 3.14 13.39 -4.07
CA THR A 158 4.52 13.43 -3.56
C THR A 158 4.91 14.79 -3.03
N GLU A 159 4.50 15.87 -3.70
CA GLU A 159 4.67 17.23 -3.21
C GLU A 159 3.86 17.50 -1.93
N LYS A 160 2.65 16.92 -1.81
CA LYS A 160 1.82 17.02 -0.61
C LYS A 160 2.52 16.49 0.63
N GLN A 161 3.14 15.31 0.55
CA GLN A 161 3.85 14.76 1.71
C GLN A 161 5.10 15.60 2.07
N GLN A 162 5.82 16.13 1.10
CA GLN A 162 6.95 17.05 1.34
C GLN A 162 6.48 18.39 1.94
N ALA A 163 5.34 18.91 1.49
CA ALA A 163 4.77 20.15 2.02
C ALA A 163 4.44 20.03 3.52
N LEU A 164 4.00 18.85 3.98
CA LEU A 164 3.72 18.61 5.40
C LEU A 164 4.96 18.65 6.30
N LEU A 165 6.17 18.54 5.77
CA LEU A 165 7.40 18.79 6.54
C LEU A 165 7.69 20.29 6.67
N GLN A 166 7.15 21.14 5.77
CA GLN A 166 7.55 22.53 5.62
C GLN A 166 6.60 23.53 6.30
N GLY A 167 5.33 23.15 6.55
CA GLY A 167 4.37 24.07 7.15
C GLY A 167 3.03 23.46 7.49
N ALA A 168 2.28 24.11 8.35
CA ALA A 168 0.93 23.69 8.73
C ALA A 168 -0.08 23.99 7.61
N VAL A 169 -0.80 22.98 7.16
CA VAL A 169 -1.87 23.13 6.15
C VAL A 169 -3.17 23.54 6.84
N ILE A 170 -3.57 24.80 6.69
CA ILE A 170 -4.76 25.38 7.32
C ILE A 170 -5.46 26.39 6.40
N GLU A 171 -6.68 26.79 6.74
CA GLU A 171 -7.48 27.73 5.94
C GLU A 171 -6.97 29.17 6.00
N SER A 172 -6.48 29.60 7.16
CA SER A 172 -5.93 30.94 7.36
C SER A 172 -5.02 31.00 8.58
N SER A 173 -4.01 31.88 8.55
CA SER A 173 -3.13 32.13 9.69
C SER A 173 -2.58 33.54 9.66
N SER A 174 -2.08 34.03 10.81
CA SER A 174 -1.23 35.23 10.91
C SER A 174 0.26 34.93 10.77
N LEU A 175 0.65 33.66 10.71
CA LEU A 175 2.03 33.26 10.42
C LEU A 175 2.39 33.57 8.96
N PRO A 176 3.69 33.68 8.62
CA PRO A 176 4.10 33.79 7.23
C PRO A 176 3.76 32.52 6.43
N GLU A 177 3.39 32.70 5.16
CA GLU A 177 3.21 31.57 4.25
C GLU A 177 4.56 30.87 3.99
N THR A 178 4.50 29.56 3.86
CA THR A 178 5.65 28.72 3.51
C THR A 178 6.07 28.96 2.05
N ASP A 179 7.33 29.21 1.82
CA ASP A 179 7.93 29.15 0.47
C ASP A 179 8.27 27.68 0.17
N LEU A 180 7.32 27.01 -0.49
CA LEU A 180 7.40 25.57 -0.74
C LEU A 180 8.50 25.21 -1.73
N THR A 181 9.31 24.23 -1.38
CA THR A 181 10.34 23.63 -2.23
C THR A 181 10.14 22.14 -2.35
N PHE A 182 10.37 21.58 -3.54
CA PHE A 182 10.19 20.16 -3.82
C PHE A 182 11.40 19.59 -4.55
N ASP A 183 11.86 18.43 -4.13
CA ASP A 183 13.05 17.77 -4.68
C ASP A 183 12.73 16.45 -5.38
N ASP A 184 11.46 16.03 -5.39
CA ASP A 184 11.04 14.82 -6.07
C ASP A 184 11.25 14.92 -7.59
N LYS A 185 11.68 13.82 -8.19
CA LYS A 185 11.98 13.73 -9.63
C LYS A 185 11.15 12.63 -10.27
N LYS A 186 10.43 12.96 -11.33
CA LYS A 186 9.82 11.92 -12.17
C LYS A 186 10.91 11.08 -12.81
N ALA A 187 10.73 9.77 -12.80
CA ALA A 187 11.61 8.83 -13.46
C ALA A 187 11.07 8.47 -14.83
N ASP A 188 11.95 8.38 -15.82
CA ASP A 188 11.60 7.79 -17.12
C ASP A 188 11.36 6.30 -16.98
N PHE A 189 10.37 5.76 -17.69
CA PHE A 189 10.09 4.33 -17.63
C PHE A 189 9.54 3.77 -18.94
N THR A 190 9.64 2.45 -19.09
CA THR A 190 9.06 1.68 -20.19
C THR A 190 8.22 0.54 -19.63
N LEU A 191 7.13 0.21 -20.34
CA LEU A 191 6.26 -0.91 -20.00
C LEU A 191 6.48 -2.06 -20.96
N GLU A 192 6.76 -3.26 -20.46
CA GLU A 192 6.89 -4.47 -21.24
C GLU A 192 5.86 -5.52 -20.81
N ALA A 193 4.99 -5.91 -21.75
CA ALA A 193 3.99 -6.93 -21.51
C ALA A 193 4.59 -8.34 -21.59
N GLY A 194 4.47 -9.10 -20.52
CA GLY A 194 4.83 -10.52 -20.49
C GLY A 194 3.76 -11.42 -21.13
N LYS A 195 4.01 -12.72 -21.09
CA LYS A 195 3.07 -13.71 -21.65
C LYS A 195 1.71 -13.64 -20.96
N GLY A 196 0.65 -13.43 -21.75
CA GLY A 196 -0.71 -13.30 -21.23
C GLY A 196 -1.13 -11.87 -20.91
N CYS A 197 -0.28 -10.88 -21.18
CA CYS A 197 -0.60 -9.47 -21.17
C CYS A 197 -0.44 -8.83 -22.54
N LYS A 198 -1.15 -7.72 -22.76
CA LYS A 198 -0.92 -6.78 -23.86
C LYS A 198 -1.12 -5.37 -23.33
N ILE A 199 -0.34 -4.42 -23.84
CA ILE A 199 -0.51 -3.00 -23.56
C ILE A 199 -1.05 -2.38 -24.86
N LYS A 200 -2.21 -1.78 -24.77
CA LYS A 200 -2.88 -1.17 -25.94
C LYS A 200 -3.78 -0.01 -25.49
N ASP A 201 -3.69 1.11 -26.21
CA ASP A 201 -4.54 2.28 -26.00
C ASP A 201 -4.59 2.75 -24.53
N GLY A 202 -3.42 2.77 -23.85
CA GLY A 202 -3.30 3.16 -22.46
C GLY A 202 -3.86 2.14 -21.44
N LYS A 203 -4.23 0.93 -21.88
CA LYS A 203 -4.76 -0.14 -21.03
C LYS A 203 -3.82 -1.33 -20.96
N ILE A 204 -3.87 -2.04 -19.83
CA ILE A 204 -3.24 -3.36 -19.66
C ILE A 204 -4.34 -4.43 -19.80
N ILE A 205 -4.23 -5.23 -20.85
CA ILE A 205 -5.15 -6.33 -21.16
C ILE A 205 -4.53 -7.62 -20.67
N VAL A 206 -5.15 -8.25 -19.68
CA VAL A 206 -4.71 -9.49 -19.03
C VAL A 206 -5.58 -10.65 -19.50
N THR A 207 -4.98 -11.62 -20.17
CA THR A 207 -5.71 -12.79 -20.71
C THR A 207 -5.50 -14.06 -19.87
N LYS A 208 -4.53 -14.04 -18.95
CA LYS A 208 -4.20 -15.18 -18.06
C LYS A 208 -3.98 -14.69 -16.65
N LYS A 209 -4.43 -15.47 -15.68
CA LYS A 209 -4.11 -15.28 -14.27
C LYS A 209 -2.59 -15.29 -14.04
N ASN A 210 -2.12 -14.44 -13.14
CA ASN A 210 -0.71 -14.26 -12.79
C ASN A 210 0.18 -13.82 -13.97
N ALA A 211 -0.42 -13.22 -15.00
CA ALA A 211 0.34 -12.61 -16.08
C ALA A 211 1.06 -11.35 -15.56
N LYS A 212 2.21 -11.04 -16.16
CA LYS A 212 3.12 -10.01 -15.66
C LYS A 212 3.34 -8.90 -16.67
N VAL A 213 3.52 -7.69 -16.14
CA VAL A 213 4.04 -6.53 -16.87
C VAL A 213 5.28 -6.06 -16.11
N SER A 214 6.35 -5.78 -16.82
CA SER A 214 7.57 -5.20 -16.28
C SER A 214 7.60 -3.70 -16.56
N ILE A 215 8.03 -2.91 -15.56
CA ILE A 215 8.26 -1.47 -15.65
C ILE A 215 9.75 -1.26 -15.46
N GLY A 216 10.50 -1.14 -16.55
CA GLY A 216 11.90 -0.72 -16.50
C GLY A 216 11.97 0.78 -16.29
N TYR A 217 12.71 1.28 -15.29
CA TYR A 217 12.81 2.70 -15.01
C TYR A 217 14.25 3.19 -14.89
N GLN A 218 14.41 4.49 -15.17
CA GLN A 218 15.63 5.26 -14.92
C GLN A 218 15.23 6.52 -14.15
N GLY A 219 15.77 6.67 -12.94
CA GLY A 219 15.49 7.79 -12.03
C GLY A 219 16.74 8.23 -11.27
N GLU A 220 16.58 8.73 -10.05
CA GLU A 220 17.64 9.23 -9.19
C GLU A 220 18.11 8.16 -8.18
N PRO A 221 19.42 8.05 -7.89
CA PRO A 221 19.93 7.23 -6.80
C PRO A 221 19.70 7.91 -5.44
N ASN A 222 19.87 7.18 -4.36
CA ASN A 222 19.70 7.65 -2.98
C ASN A 222 18.30 8.24 -2.72
N ALA A 223 17.28 7.57 -3.27
CA ALA A 223 15.90 8.03 -3.23
C ALA A 223 14.94 6.89 -2.84
N GLU A 224 13.84 7.23 -2.19
CA GLU A 224 12.66 6.35 -2.19
C GLU A 224 12.00 6.37 -3.56
N VAL A 225 11.69 5.19 -4.09
CA VAL A 225 11.03 5.04 -5.39
C VAL A 225 9.54 4.84 -5.17
N TYR A 226 8.73 5.73 -5.73
CA TYR A 226 7.28 5.67 -5.65
C TYR A 226 6.67 5.28 -7.00
N LEU A 227 5.78 4.30 -6.99
CA LEU A 227 4.89 3.99 -8.11
C LEU A 227 3.53 4.63 -7.84
N VAL A 228 3.09 5.51 -8.71
CA VAL A 228 1.79 6.20 -8.62
C VAL A 228 0.87 5.73 -9.73
N ALA A 229 -0.32 5.27 -9.37
CA ALA A 229 -1.40 4.95 -10.29
C ALA A 229 -2.64 5.78 -9.95
N LYS A 230 -3.15 6.55 -10.92
CA LYS A 230 -4.35 7.37 -10.77
C LYS A 230 -5.52 6.75 -11.52
N ASN A 231 -6.66 6.74 -10.87
CA ASN A 231 -7.91 6.17 -11.38
C ASN A 231 -7.71 4.75 -11.93
N LEU A 232 -6.95 3.94 -11.16
CA LEU A 232 -6.75 2.53 -11.47
C LEU A 232 -8.05 1.77 -11.27
N ASP A 233 -8.60 1.26 -12.34
CA ASP A 233 -9.83 0.49 -12.35
C ASP A 233 -9.65 -0.83 -13.12
N PHE A 234 -10.57 -1.75 -12.95
CA PHE A 234 -10.50 -3.01 -13.64
C PHE A 234 -11.88 -3.55 -14.03
N ASN A 235 -11.93 -4.24 -15.17
CA ASN A 235 -13.10 -4.95 -15.65
C ASN A 235 -12.75 -6.40 -15.95
N ALA A 236 -13.27 -7.33 -15.14
CA ALA A 236 -13.01 -8.75 -15.29
C ALA A 236 -13.63 -9.30 -16.57
N TYR A 237 -12.89 -10.13 -17.29
CA TYR A 237 -13.47 -10.86 -18.41
C TYR A 237 -14.42 -11.95 -17.94
N SER A 238 -15.62 -11.99 -18.49
CA SER A 238 -16.57 -13.08 -18.28
C SER A 238 -15.98 -14.43 -18.75
N PRO A 239 -16.47 -15.57 -18.26
CA PRO A 239 -16.03 -16.88 -18.72
C PRO A 239 -16.06 -17.02 -20.25
N ARG A 240 -17.10 -16.51 -20.90
CA ARG A 240 -17.20 -16.50 -22.36
C ARG A 240 -16.09 -15.67 -23.02
N ALA A 241 -15.80 -14.50 -22.50
CA ALA A 241 -14.79 -13.60 -23.07
C ALA A 241 -13.34 -14.15 -22.95
N ARG A 242 -13.12 -15.14 -22.08
CA ARG A 242 -11.81 -15.82 -21.92
C ARG A 242 -11.57 -16.93 -22.95
N ILE A 243 -12.59 -17.26 -23.74
CA ILE A 243 -12.56 -18.33 -24.73
C ILE A 243 -12.61 -17.68 -26.13
N SER A 244 -11.67 -18.03 -27.01
CA SER A 244 -11.70 -17.55 -28.39
C SER A 244 -12.95 -18.04 -29.14
N ASP A 245 -13.45 -17.26 -30.08
CA ASP A 245 -14.64 -17.63 -30.85
C ASP A 245 -14.49 -18.98 -31.54
N ARG A 246 -13.34 -19.25 -32.16
CA ARG A 246 -13.04 -20.55 -32.77
C ARG A 246 -13.20 -21.72 -31.79
N LYS A 247 -12.72 -21.56 -30.52
CA LYS A 247 -12.87 -22.61 -29.53
C LYS A 247 -14.30 -22.70 -29.03
N TRP A 248 -14.96 -21.56 -28.80
CA TRP A 248 -16.35 -21.50 -28.39
C TRP A 248 -17.29 -22.20 -29.37
N ASP A 249 -17.10 -21.95 -30.67
CA ASP A 249 -17.91 -22.57 -31.73
C ASP A 249 -17.70 -24.08 -31.87
N SER A 250 -16.55 -24.57 -31.38
CA SER A 250 -16.25 -26.02 -31.34
C SER A 250 -16.81 -26.75 -30.12
N LEU A 251 -17.35 -26.03 -29.11
CA LEU A 251 -17.92 -26.61 -27.90
C LEU A 251 -19.36 -27.10 -28.19
N THR A 252 -19.71 -28.20 -27.52
CA THR A 252 -21.11 -28.67 -27.43
C THR A 252 -21.95 -27.71 -26.60
N GLU A 253 -23.28 -27.76 -26.73
CA GLU A 253 -24.18 -26.95 -25.91
C GLU A 253 -24.02 -27.25 -24.39
N TYR A 254 -23.74 -28.51 -24.05
CA TYR A 254 -23.44 -28.89 -22.65
C TYR A 254 -22.17 -28.21 -22.13
N GLU A 255 -21.08 -28.24 -22.91
CA GLU A 255 -19.81 -27.58 -22.51
C GLU A 255 -19.95 -26.04 -22.43
N LYS A 256 -20.71 -25.43 -23.36
CA LYS A 256 -21.03 -24.00 -23.29
C LYS A 256 -21.81 -23.66 -22.03
N ASN A 257 -22.81 -24.46 -21.70
CA ASN A 257 -23.59 -24.28 -20.48
C ASN A 257 -22.74 -24.47 -19.22
N THR A 258 -21.83 -25.43 -19.21
CA THR A 258 -20.87 -25.62 -18.10
C THR A 258 -20.02 -24.37 -17.88
N VAL A 259 -19.47 -23.79 -18.95
CA VAL A 259 -18.69 -22.54 -18.85
C VAL A 259 -19.51 -21.38 -18.30
N LEU A 260 -20.82 -21.33 -18.60
CA LEU A 260 -21.68 -20.21 -18.22
C LEU A 260 -22.35 -20.38 -16.85
N HIS A 261 -22.50 -21.59 -16.33
CA HIS A 261 -23.46 -21.85 -15.24
C HIS A 261 -22.92 -22.57 -13.99
N GLU A 262 -21.62 -22.99 -13.96
CA GLU A 262 -21.07 -23.66 -12.79
C GLU A 262 -19.99 -22.85 -12.07
N ASP A 263 -18.90 -23.48 -11.62
CA ASP A 263 -17.80 -22.90 -10.85
C ASP A 263 -17.20 -21.64 -11.49
N ASP A 264 -17.22 -21.56 -12.82
CA ASP A 264 -16.68 -20.39 -13.52
C ASP A 264 -17.57 -19.16 -13.35
N ASN A 265 -18.90 -19.31 -13.23
CA ASN A 265 -19.79 -18.19 -12.91
C ASN A 265 -19.62 -17.71 -11.49
N TRP A 266 -19.44 -18.61 -10.54
CA TRP A 266 -19.14 -18.26 -9.15
C TRP A 266 -17.77 -17.55 -9.04
N ARG A 267 -16.75 -18.06 -9.75
CA ARG A 267 -15.44 -17.43 -9.83
C ARG A 267 -15.52 -16.05 -10.45
N TYR A 268 -16.21 -15.94 -11.59
CA TYR A 268 -16.43 -14.65 -12.25
C TYR A 268 -17.17 -13.66 -11.36
N TRP A 269 -18.18 -14.11 -10.63
CA TRP A 269 -18.89 -13.26 -9.69
C TRP A 269 -17.97 -12.71 -8.60
N LYS A 270 -17.06 -13.50 -8.07
CA LYS A 270 -16.01 -13.03 -7.15
C LYS A 270 -15.05 -12.07 -7.85
N GLU A 271 -14.48 -12.48 -8.98
CA GLU A 271 -13.51 -11.71 -9.76
C GLU A 271 -14.08 -10.41 -10.32
N SER A 272 -15.38 -10.30 -10.53
CA SER A 272 -16.03 -9.05 -10.96
C SER A 272 -16.16 -8.02 -9.84
N LYS A 273 -15.92 -8.38 -8.60
CA LYS A 273 -15.99 -7.49 -7.43
C LYS A 273 -14.64 -6.93 -7.05
N GLU A 274 -13.60 -7.73 -7.18
CA GLU A 274 -12.25 -7.36 -6.76
C GLU A 274 -11.17 -7.97 -7.64
N SER A 275 -10.07 -7.26 -7.76
CA SER A 275 -8.82 -7.78 -8.30
C SER A 275 -7.64 -7.34 -7.44
N ALA A 276 -6.54 -8.09 -7.54
CA ALA A 276 -5.29 -7.75 -6.90
C ALA A 276 -4.17 -7.62 -7.94
N VAL A 277 -3.34 -6.61 -7.77
CA VAL A 277 -2.08 -6.43 -8.52
C VAL A 277 -0.94 -6.50 -7.50
N GLU A 278 -0.13 -7.56 -7.58
CA GLU A 278 1.11 -7.65 -6.82
C GLU A 278 2.17 -6.80 -7.51
N VAL A 279 2.87 -5.97 -6.74
CA VAL A 279 3.90 -5.05 -7.22
C VAL A 279 5.18 -5.33 -6.48
N SER A 280 6.25 -5.67 -7.20
CA SER A 280 7.53 -6.02 -6.57
C SER A 280 8.72 -5.28 -7.15
N LEU A 281 9.66 -4.89 -6.28
CA LEU A 281 10.98 -4.34 -6.62
C LEU A 281 12.02 -4.81 -5.60
N GLY A 282 12.84 -5.77 -5.98
CA GLY A 282 13.82 -6.39 -5.08
C GLY A 282 13.13 -7.08 -3.89
N ALA A 283 13.43 -6.66 -2.67
CA ALA A 283 12.83 -7.22 -1.45
C ALA A 283 11.44 -6.61 -1.11
N VAL A 284 11.05 -5.54 -1.78
CA VAL A 284 9.74 -4.91 -1.57
C VAL A 284 8.69 -5.62 -2.41
N ASP A 285 7.61 -6.01 -1.78
CA ASP A 285 6.49 -6.71 -2.40
C ASP A 285 5.19 -6.24 -1.74
N LYS A 286 4.34 -5.57 -2.52
CA LYS A 286 3.09 -4.95 -2.07
C LYS A 286 1.94 -5.40 -2.95
N THR A 287 0.71 -5.28 -2.46
CA THR A 287 -0.48 -5.66 -3.21
C THR A 287 -1.45 -4.49 -3.26
N ILE A 288 -1.79 -4.02 -4.44
CA ILE A 288 -2.94 -3.14 -4.65
C ILE A 288 -4.18 -4.02 -4.75
N ARG A 289 -5.20 -3.73 -3.95
CA ARG A 289 -6.54 -4.30 -4.13
C ARG A 289 -7.44 -3.27 -4.80
N ILE A 290 -8.05 -3.68 -5.89
CA ILE A 290 -8.97 -2.83 -6.66
C ILE A 290 -10.37 -3.40 -6.44
N PHE A 291 -11.25 -2.61 -5.86
CA PHE A 291 -12.66 -2.96 -5.69
C PHE A 291 -13.50 -2.29 -6.77
N THR A 292 -14.49 -3.00 -7.28
CA THR A 292 -15.51 -2.43 -8.15
C THR A 292 -16.74 -2.04 -7.34
N ASP A 293 -17.66 -1.29 -7.93
CA ASP A 293 -18.95 -0.90 -7.34
C ASP A 293 -19.82 -2.10 -6.91
N LYS A 294 -19.51 -3.30 -7.37
CA LYS A 294 -20.19 -4.55 -6.98
C LYS A 294 -19.71 -5.10 -5.62
N TYR A 295 -18.64 -4.54 -5.06
CA TYR A 295 -18.13 -4.96 -3.75
C TYR A 295 -18.85 -4.22 -2.63
N ASN A 296 -19.35 -4.94 -1.62
CA ASN A 296 -20.16 -4.35 -0.53
C ASN A 296 -19.40 -3.31 0.32
N GLY A 297 -18.08 -3.36 0.34
CA GLY A 297 -17.21 -2.41 1.06
C GLY A 297 -16.49 -1.45 0.12
N TYR A 298 -17.05 -1.18 -1.06
CA TYR A 298 -16.48 -0.26 -2.03
C TYR A 298 -16.45 1.18 -1.48
N SER A 299 -15.27 1.77 -1.48
CA SER A 299 -15.02 3.11 -0.95
C SER A 299 -14.75 4.16 -2.05
N GLY A 300 -14.71 3.76 -3.31
CA GLY A 300 -14.37 4.65 -4.44
C GLY A 300 -12.88 4.99 -4.54
N ARG A 301 -12.00 4.27 -3.86
CA ARG A 301 -10.55 4.51 -3.91
C ARG A 301 -9.93 3.86 -5.13
N HIS A 302 -9.41 4.68 -6.02
CA HIS A 302 -8.78 4.27 -7.27
C HIS A 302 -7.38 4.86 -7.45
N ASN A 303 -6.92 5.69 -6.50
CA ASN A 303 -5.61 6.30 -6.53
C ASN A 303 -4.68 5.59 -5.54
N PHE A 304 -3.51 5.19 -6.00
CA PHE A 304 -2.53 4.46 -5.21
C PHE A 304 -1.13 5.03 -5.42
N LEU A 305 -0.43 5.23 -4.33
CA LEU A 305 1.00 5.44 -4.31
C LEU A 305 1.63 4.33 -3.47
N LEU A 306 2.57 3.60 -4.05
CA LEU A 306 3.34 2.56 -3.38
C LEU A 306 4.78 3.01 -3.21
N ASN A 307 5.29 3.00 -1.98
CA ASN A 307 6.71 3.13 -1.72
C ASN A 307 7.41 1.80 -2.05
N MET A 308 8.20 1.78 -3.13
CA MET A 308 8.99 0.62 -3.56
C MET A 308 10.36 0.55 -2.89
N GLY A 309 10.55 1.37 -1.85
CA GLY A 309 11.70 1.42 -0.98
C GLY A 309 12.84 2.29 -1.47
N TYR A 310 13.73 2.60 -0.54
CA TYR A 310 14.96 3.33 -0.82
C TYR A 310 15.89 2.53 -1.75
N LYS A 311 16.47 3.23 -2.72
CA LYS A 311 17.44 2.68 -3.66
C LYS A 311 18.65 3.60 -3.77
N ASN A 312 19.83 3.02 -3.63
CA ASN A 312 21.10 3.73 -3.84
C ASN A 312 21.57 3.71 -5.32
N TYR A 313 20.73 3.18 -6.21
CA TYR A 313 20.96 3.11 -7.65
C TYR A 313 19.81 3.77 -8.41
N SER A 314 20.07 4.23 -9.64
CA SER A 314 19.16 5.04 -10.45
C SER A 314 18.25 4.22 -11.38
N ALA A 315 18.47 2.92 -11.56
CA ALA A 315 17.71 2.11 -12.51
C ALA A 315 17.24 0.80 -11.90
N GLY A 316 16.05 0.35 -12.28
CA GLY A 316 15.50 -0.90 -11.77
C GLY A 316 14.32 -1.41 -12.61
N THR A 317 13.76 -2.55 -12.21
CA THR A 317 12.58 -3.12 -12.83
C THR A 317 11.54 -3.46 -11.78
N ILE A 318 10.40 -2.81 -11.86
CA ILE A 318 9.21 -3.14 -11.06
C ILE A 318 8.40 -4.18 -11.85
N THR A 319 7.91 -5.20 -11.17
CA THR A 319 7.04 -6.22 -11.75
C THR A 319 5.63 -6.09 -11.21
N LEU A 320 4.67 -5.96 -12.10
CA LEU A 320 3.23 -6.04 -11.81
C LEU A 320 2.75 -7.46 -12.12
N THR A 321 2.07 -8.12 -11.19
CA THR A 321 1.47 -9.46 -11.39
C THR A 321 -0.03 -9.37 -11.14
N PHE A 322 -0.82 -9.72 -12.14
CA PHE A 322 -2.27 -9.52 -12.14
C PHE A 322 -3.00 -10.81 -11.73
N SER A 323 -3.82 -10.74 -10.70
CA SER A 323 -4.57 -11.90 -10.19
C SER A 323 -5.72 -12.34 -11.09
N THR A 324 -6.31 -11.42 -11.84
CA THR A 324 -7.57 -11.63 -12.58
C THR A 324 -7.43 -11.27 -14.06
N PRO A 325 -7.86 -12.13 -14.99
CA PRO A 325 -7.99 -11.77 -16.39
C PRO A 325 -9.06 -10.69 -16.61
N GLY A 326 -8.70 -9.64 -17.38
CA GLY A 326 -9.56 -8.49 -17.61
C GLY A 326 -8.81 -7.32 -18.21
N GLU A 327 -9.46 -6.18 -18.26
CA GLU A 327 -8.86 -4.90 -18.64
C GLU A 327 -8.59 -4.07 -17.40
N TYR A 328 -7.38 -3.55 -17.29
CA TYR A 328 -6.95 -2.60 -16.26
C TYR A 328 -6.72 -1.26 -16.92
N THR A 329 -7.39 -0.25 -16.42
CA THR A 329 -7.34 1.12 -16.93
C THR A 329 -6.82 2.06 -15.85
N PHE A 330 -6.16 3.12 -16.26
CA PHE A 330 -5.69 4.19 -15.38
C PHE A 330 -5.60 5.49 -16.18
N ASP A 331 -5.81 6.62 -15.54
CA ASP A 331 -5.64 7.92 -16.18
C ASP A 331 -4.16 8.29 -16.28
N ASP A 332 -3.38 7.92 -15.24
CA ASP A 332 -1.96 8.20 -15.20
C ASP A 332 -1.22 7.11 -14.41
N LEU A 333 -0.07 6.71 -14.91
CA LEU A 333 0.87 5.79 -14.26
C LEU A 333 2.26 6.40 -14.39
N TYR A 334 2.90 6.69 -13.27
CA TYR A 334 4.22 7.29 -13.28
C TYR A 334 5.06 6.86 -12.07
N LEU A 335 6.35 7.11 -12.18
CA LEU A 335 7.32 6.85 -11.13
C LEU A 335 7.92 8.16 -10.64
N VAL A 336 8.16 8.24 -9.34
CA VAL A 336 8.82 9.36 -8.71
C VAL A 336 9.94 8.86 -7.82
N CYS A 337 11.10 9.47 -7.91
CA CYS A 337 12.21 9.29 -6.98
C CYS A 337 12.22 10.48 -6.01
N GLN A 338 12.10 10.20 -4.72
CA GLN A 338 12.21 11.18 -3.64
C GLN A 338 13.61 11.09 -3.04
N PRO A 339 14.53 12.03 -3.34
CA PRO A 339 15.84 12.07 -2.69
C PRO A 339 15.70 12.19 -1.17
N MET A 340 16.45 11.39 -0.43
CA MET A 340 16.29 11.33 1.03
C MET A 340 17.16 12.36 1.75
N ASP A 341 18.26 12.81 1.15
CA ASP A 341 19.13 13.87 1.73
C ASP A 341 18.37 15.18 2.02
N SER A 342 17.33 15.48 1.24
CA SER A 342 16.50 16.67 1.44
C SER A 342 15.48 16.45 2.57
N VAL A 343 14.98 15.24 2.71
CA VAL A 343 14.07 14.86 3.80
C VAL A 343 14.78 14.95 5.14
N ASP A 344 16.00 14.39 5.24
CA ASP A 344 16.81 14.45 6.46
C ASP A 344 17.17 15.87 6.91
N LYS A 345 17.22 16.83 5.98
CA LYS A 345 17.45 18.24 6.31
C LYS A 345 16.20 18.97 6.80
N GLN A 346 15.02 18.41 6.54
CA GLN A 346 13.73 19.01 6.86
C GLN A 346 13.11 18.42 8.13
N THR A 347 13.53 17.23 8.50
CA THR A 347 13.18 16.57 9.78
C THR A 347 14.24 16.78 10.85
#